data_254d1fdb12e9355434584658a78b2da5
#
_entry.id   254d1fdb12e9355434584658a78b2da5
#
_cell.length_a   1.000
_cell.length_b   1.000
_cell.length_c   1.000
_cell.angle_alpha   90.00
_cell.angle_beta   90.00
_cell.angle_gamma   90.00
#
_symmetry.space_group_name_H-M   'P 1'
#
loop_
_entity.id
_entity.type
_entity.pdbx_description
1 polymer ?
#
loop_
_entity_poly.entity_id
_entity_poly.type
_entity_poly.pdbx_seq_one_letter_code
_entity_poly.pdbx_strand_id
1 'polypeptide(L)'
;IVKDAASTSTTPIVFGIAKSKAVKLGWADDTGATKPVSTADILAAVSDGKLTFSMTSATVIDSALNVYQTALRKPSWTIWVVDYSGSMSGEGKNGVVKGLNAALDPDQAKKSYIEPASGDVNILIPFETEAHCPVKATGTSTSDLLHEADATDASGGTDIYEGLLSALDELPSESEASQYTTAIVLMTDGRSNSDHQDEFESAYKSRGRDLPIFSIMFGDADPSQLKSLATLSNAKVFDGRSGDLAAVFRQAKGFN
;
A
#
# COMPACT_ATOMS: atom_id res chain seq x y z
N ILE A 1 -6.23 -24.84 -19.47
CA ILE A 1 -4.82 -25.31 -19.53
C ILE A 1 -4.39 -25.20 -20.97
N VAL A 2 -3.51 -24.25 -21.28
CA VAL A 2 -2.91 -24.10 -22.60
C VAL A 2 -1.92 -25.24 -22.78
N LYS A 3 -2.18 -26.16 -23.71
CA LYS A 3 -1.35 -27.36 -23.90
C LYS A 3 0.02 -27.08 -24.52
N ASP A 4 0.22 -25.92 -25.13
CA ASP A 4 1.42 -25.58 -25.88
C ASP A 4 2.02 -24.21 -25.48
N ALA A 5 2.17 -23.97 -24.19
CA ALA A 5 3.00 -22.87 -23.75
C ALA A 5 4.48 -23.25 -23.97
N ALA A 6 5.01 -22.93 -25.16
CA ALA A 6 6.44 -23.00 -25.36
C ALA A 6 7.14 -21.99 -24.46
N SER A 7 7.88 -22.47 -23.48
CA SER A 7 8.69 -21.63 -22.62
C SER A 7 9.84 -21.04 -23.43
N THR A 8 9.83 -19.73 -23.62
CA THR A 8 10.94 -18.99 -24.23
C THR A 8 11.88 -18.41 -23.20
N SER A 9 11.65 -18.63 -21.90
CA SER A 9 12.47 -18.13 -20.79
C SER A 9 12.77 -19.22 -19.78
N THR A 10 13.81 -19.02 -19.00
CA THR A 10 14.22 -19.92 -17.90
C THR A 10 13.22 -19.92 -16.73
N THR A 11 12.23 -19.04 -16.73
CA THR A 11 11.18 -18.97 -15.70
C THR A 11 9.83 -18.71 -16.36
N PRO A 12 9.10 -19.76 -16.77
CA PRO A 12 7.81 -19.59 -17.42
C PRO A 12 6.77 -19.09 -16.41
N ILE A 13 6.19 -17.93 -16.68
CA ILE A 13 4.95 -17.51 -16.04
C ILE A 13 3.81 -18.05 -16.87
N VAL A 14 3.00 -18.94 -16.28
CA VAL A 14 1.86 -19.54 -16.95
C VAL A 14 0.58 -18.91 -16.43
N PHE A 15 -0.18 -18.28 -17.30
CA PHE A 15 -1.52 -17.80 -17.01
C PHE A 15 -2.55 -18.88 -17.36
N GLY A 16 -3.24 -19.37 -16.34
CA GLY A 16 -4.38 -20.27 -16.55
C GLY A 16 -5.66 -19.46 -16.71
N ILE A 17 -6.44 -19.71 -17.74
CA ILE A 17 -7.75 -19.11 -17.96
C ILE A 17 -8.78 -20.20 -18.28
N ALA A 18 -10.01 -20.06 -17.77
CA ALA A 18 -11.09 -20.98 -18.13
C ALA A 18 -11.39 -20.90 -19.65
N LYS A 19 -11.54 -22.04 -20.30
CA LYS A 19 -11.80 -22.13 -21.75
C LYS A 19 -12.93 -21.20 -22.19
N SER A 20 -14.06 -21.23 -21.47
CA SER A 20 -15.22 -20.38 -21.78
C SER A 20 -14.90 -18.87 -21.73
N LYS A 21 -13.97 -18.46 -20.89
CA LYS A 21 -13.51 -17.08 -20.79
C LYS A 21 -12.56 -16.73 -21.93
N ALA A 22 -11.64 -17.65 -22.26
CA ALA A 22 -10.72 -17.47 -23.38
C ALA A 22 -11.47 -17.34 -24.72
N VAL A 23 -12.52 -18.14 -24.93
CA VAL A 23 -13.39 -18.04 -26.11
C VAL A 23 -14.09 -16.69 -26.17
N LYS A 24 -14.68 -16.21 -25.05
CA LYS A 24 -15.32 -14.90 -24.98
C LYS A 24 -14.37 -13.72 -25.26
N LEU A 25 -13.10 -13.85 -24.92
CA LEU A 25 -12.06 -12.88 -25.19
C LEU A 25 -11.47 -13.00 -26.61
N GLY A 26 -11.90 -14.03 -27.38
CA GLY A 26 -11.36 -14.31 -28.71
C GLY A 26 -9.94 -14.89 -28.71
N TRP A 27 -9.46 -15.38 -27.56
CA TRP A 27 -8.13 -15.97 -27.37
C TRP A 27 -8.09 -17.47 -27.62
N ALA A 28 -9.24 -18.10 -27.73
CA ALA A 28 -9.41 -19.46 -28.15
C ALA A 28 -10.69 -19.60 -29.00
N ASP A 29 -10.80 -20.63 -29.78
CA ASP A 29 -12.03 -21.03 -30.46
C ASP A 29 -12.83 -22.08 -29.66
N ASP A 30 -14.00 -22.46 -30.16
CA ASP A 30 -14.87 -23.44 -29.51
C ASP A 30 -14.26 -24.84 -29.44
N THR A 31 -13.30 -25.15 -30.32
CA THR A 31 -12.57 -26.41 -30.29
C THR A 31 -11.49 -26.43 -29.22
N GLY A 32 -11.06 -25.26 -28.74
CA GLY A 32 -9.99 -25.04 -27.76
C GLY A 32 -8.64 -24.74 -28.39
N ALA A 33 -8.59 -24.52 -29.70
CA ALA A 33 -7.38 -24.02 -30.35
C ALA A 33 -7.13 -22.55 -29.88
N THR A 34 -5.90 -22.28 -29.43
CA THR A 34 -5.52 -21.00 -28.84
C THR A 34 -4.85 -20.11 -29.88
N LYS A 35 -5.03 -18.79 -29.72
CA LYS A 35 -4.27 -17.75 -30.42
C LYS A 35 -3.13 -17.27 -29.56
N PRO A 36 -2.05 -16.72 -30.15
CA PRO A 36 -1.03 -16.00 -29.37
C PRO A 36 -1.68 -14.84 -28.63
N VAL A 37 -1.44 -14.77 -27.32
CA VAL A 37 -1.95 -13.70 -26.46
C VAL A 37 -0.74 -13.01 -25.82
N SER A 38 -0.61 -11.71 -26.06
CA SER A 38 0.45 -10.92 -25.46
C SER A 38 0.08 -10.47 -24.03
N THR A 39 1.09 -10.07 -23.27
CA THR A 39 0.86 -9.44 -21.95
C THR A 39 -0.02 -8.18 -22.09
N ALA A 40 0.13 -7.44 -23.18
CA ALA A 40 -0.68 -6.26 -23.45
C ALA A 40 -2.17 -6.60 -23.63
N ASP A 41 -2.48 -7.73 -24.30
CA ASP A 41 -3.87 -8.18 -24.45
C ASP A 41 -4.49 -8.57 -23.12
N ILE A 42 -3.70 -9.20 -22.22
CA ILE A 42 -4.14 -9.55 -20.87
C ILE A 42 -4.43 -8.28 -20.07
N LEU A 43 -3.50 -7.32 -20.10
CA LEU A 43 -3.66 -6.03 -19.39
C LEU A 43 -4.88 -5.26 -19.89
N ALA A 44 -5.09 -5.19 -21.19
CA ALA A 44 -6.27 -4.55 -21.78
C ALA A 44 -7.57 -5.23 -21.31
N ALA A 45 -7.62 -6.55 -21.28
CA ALA A 45 -8.80 -7.29 -20.82
C ALA A 45 -9.08 -7.08 -19.32
N VAL A 46 -8.05 -6.91 -18.50
CA VAL A 46 -8.20 -6.56 -17.07
C VAL A 46 -8.67 -5.12 -16.91
N SER A 47 -8.05 -4.18 -17.60
CA SER A 47 -8.43 -2.76 -17.58
C SER A 47 -9.89 -2.53 -18.03
N ASP A 48 -10.35 -3.30 -19.03
CA ASP A 48 -11.72 -3.26 -19.52
C ASP A 48 -12.73 -3.99 -18.61
N GLY A 49 -12.29 -4.54 -17.47
CA GLY A 49 -13.13 -5.33 -16.57
C GLY A 49 -13.62 -6.66 -17.16
N LYS A 50 -13.07 -7.07 -18.31
CA LYS A 50 -13.42 -8.31 -18.99
C LYS A 50 -12.74 -9.55 -18.38
N LEU A 51 -11.63 -9.33 -17.67
CA LEU A 51 -10.86 -10.38 -17.01
C LEU A 51 -10.58 -9.97 -15.57
N THR A 52 -10.86 -10.85 -14.63
CA THR A 52 -10.41 -10.72 -13.24
C THR A 52 -9.20 -11.60 -13.07
N PHE A 53 -8.12 -11.03 -12.58
CA PHE A 53 -6.87 -11.74 -12.33
C PHE A 53 -6.84 -12.23 -10.88
N SER A 54 -6.60 -13.52 -10.69
CA SER A 54 -6.35 -14.09 -9.36
C SER A 54 -5.04 -14.85 -9.39
N MET A 55 -4.13 -14.51 -8.51
CA MET A 55 -2.86 -15.22 -8.32
C MET A 55 -2.93 -16.09 -7.07
N THR A 56 -2.42 -17.30 -7.14
CA THR A 56 -2.11 -18.08 -5.93
C THR A 56 -1.01 -17.37 -5.15
N SER A 57 -1.04 -17.52 -3.81
CA SER A 57 -0.14 -16.86 -2.86
C SER A 57 1.23 -16.50 -3.44
N ALA A 58 1.53 -15.22 -3.45
CA ALA A 58 2.73 -14.63 -4.01
C ALA A 58 4.05 -15.10 -3.37
N THR A 59 3.98 -15.82 -2.25
CA THR A 59 5.15 -16.35 -1.54
C THR A 59 5.85 -17.52 -2.25
N VAL A 60 5.29 -18.01 -3.35
CA VAL A 60 5.79 -19.23 -4.02
C VAL A 60 6.48 -18.97 -5.36
N ILE A 61 6.30 -17.79 -5.98
CA ILE A 61 6.85 -17.54 -7.34
C ILE A 61 7.37 -16.11 -7.47
N ASP A 62 8.64 -15.89 -7.20
CA ASP A 62 9.34 -14.60 -7.32
C ASP A 62 9.10 -13.89 -8.66
N SER A 63 9.09 -14.63 -9.75
CA SER A 63 8.86 -14.09 -11.10
C SER A 63 7.43 -13.60 -11.33
N ALA A 64 6.43 -14.26 -10.77
CA ALA A 64 5.04 -13.86 -10.90
C ALA A 64 4.78 -12.58 -10.10
N LEU A 65 5.42 -12.45 -8.95
CA LEU A 65 5.35 -11.27 -8.11
C LEU A 65 6.00 -10.07 -8.77
N ASN A 66 7.14 -10.27 -9.40
CA ASN A 66 7.84 -9.22 -10.14
C ASN A 66 6.98 -8.71 -11.32
N VAL A 67 6.36 -9.61 -12.09
CA VAL A 67 5.43 -9.19 -13.17
C VAL A 67 4.22 -8.46 -12.63
N TYR A 68 3.65 -8.90 -11.52
CA TYR A 68 2.56 -8.18 -10.86
C TYR A 68 2.99 -6.78 -10.47
N GLN A 69 4.13 -6.64 -9.81
CA GLN A 69 4.68 -5.37 -9.36
C GLN A 69 4.95 -4.39 -10.50
N THR A 70 5.55 -4.89 -11.57
CA THR A 70 6.07 -4.04 -12.64
C THR A 70 5.07 -3.76 -13.75
N ALA A 71 4.09 -4.65 -13.98
CA ALA A 71 3.22 -4.58 -15.14
C ALA A 71 1.72 -4.69 -14.85
N LEU A 72 1.30 -5.21 -13.72
CA LEU A 72 -0.12 -5.54 -13.50
C LEU A 72 -0.79 -4.73 -12.39
N ARG A 73 -0.06 -4.28 -11.37
CA ARG A 73 -0.66 -3.47 -10.32
C ARG A 73 -0.81 -2.01 -10.75
N LYS A 74 -1.83 -1.36 -10.25
CA LYS A 74 -1.87 0.11 -10.30
C LYS A 74 -0.73 0.67 -9.45
N PRO A 75 -0.16 1.83 -9.83
CA PRO A 75 0.72 2.57 -8.94
C PRO A 75 0.06 2.80 -7.58
N SER A 76 0.85 2.79 -6.53
CA SER A 76 0.37 3.12 -5.19
C SER A 76 0.51 4.61 -4.90
N TRP A 77 -0.46 5.17 -4.17
CA TRP A 77 -0.36 6.47 -3.53
C TRP A 77 -0.48 6.23 -2.04
N THR A 78 0.66 6.14 -1.37
CA THR A 78 0.73 5.77 0.05
C THR A 78 1.13 6.99 0.88
N ILE A 79 0.29 7.33 1.87
CA ILE A 79 0.57 8.41 2.81
C ILE A 79 0.91 7.78 4.16
N TRP A 80 2.13 8.02 4.60
CA TRP A 80 2.70 7.54 5.86
C TRP A 80 2.51 8.61 6.93
N VAL A 81 1.54 8.43 7.81
CA VAL A 81 1.24 9.32 8.95
C VAL A 81 1.93 8.73 10.17
N VAL A 82 2.96 9.39 10.65
CA VAL A 82 3.92 8.80 11.59
C VAL A 82 4.03 9.63 12.86
N ASP A 83 3.75 8.98 13.96
CA ASP A 83 3.78 9.55 15.30
C ASP A 83 5.23 9.74 15.79
N TYR A 84 5.56 10.96 16.14
CA TYR A 84 6.80 11.37 16.79
C TYR A 84 6.53 12.04 18.16
N SER A 85 5.43 11.69 18.82
CA SER A 85 5.18 12.12 20.19
C SER A 85 6.26 11.65 21.17
N GLY A 86 6.30 12.23 22.34
CA GLY A 86 7.34 11.94 23.34
C GLY A 86 7.41 10.47 23.75
N SER A 87 6.29 9.74 23.74
CA SER A 87 6.23 8.31 24.04
C SER A 87 6.93 7.44 22.97
N MET A 88 7.00 7.92 21.74
CA MET A 88 7.71 7.25 20.64
C MET A 88 9.23 7.29 20.78
N SER A 89 9.79 8.01 21.76
CA SER A 89 11.24 8.06 21.98
C SER A 89 11.83 6.65 22.18
N GLY A 90 12.97 6.37 21.56
CA GLY A 90 13.68 5.10 21.69
C GLY A 90 13.07 3.99 20.82
N GLU A 91 12.43 3.00 21.42
CA GLU A 91 11.96 1.81 20.71
C GLU A 91 10.87 2.11 19.68
N GLY A 92 9.96 3.05 19.96
CA GLY A 92 8.90 3.47 19.05
C GLY A 92 9.48 4.08 17.77
N LYS A 93 10.32 5.09 17.88
CA LYS A 93 11.02 5.72 16.75
C LYS A 93 11.85 4.69 15.97
N ASN A 94 12.62 3.85 16.67
CA ASN A 94 13.39 2.80 16.01
C ASN A 94 12.51 1.82 15.23
N GLY A 95 11.34 1.48 15.76
CA GLY A 95 10.35 0.64 15.09
C GLY A 95 9.82 1.27 13.82
N VAL A 96 9.49 2.56 13.87
CA VAL A 96 9.06 3.36 12.71
C VAL A 96 10.14 3.39 11.63
N VAL A 97 11.35 3.82 11.99
CA VAL A 97 12.48 3.92 11.04
C VAL A 97 12.75 2.57 10.39
N LYS A 98 12.77 1.48 11.18
CA LYS A 98 12.92 0.12 10.66
C LYS A 98 11.78 -0.27 9.72
N GLY A 99 10.54 0.07 10.07
CA GLY A 99 9.36 -0.20 9.25
C GLY A 99 9.42 0.53 7.92
N LEU A 100 9.69 1.83 7.95
CA LEU A 100 9.79 2.65 6.73
C LEU A 100 10.96 2.18 5.84
N ASN A 101 12.11 1.83 6.41
CA ASN A 101 13.21 1.24 5.64
C ASN A 101 12.79 -0.08 4.98
N ALA A 102 12.09 -0.96 5.70
CA ALA A 102 11.59 -2.21 5.12
C ALA A 102 10.61 -2.00 3.96
N ALA A 103 9.88 -0.88 3.93
CA ALA A 103 8.88 -0.56 2.91
C ALA A 103 9.40 0.30 1.75
N LEU A 104 10.37 1.18 2.02
CA LEU A 104 10.77 2.27 1.12
C LEU A 104 12.23 2.19 0.68
N ASP A 105 13.13 1.55 1.46
CA ASP A 105 14.48 1.29 0.99
C ASP A 105 14.45 0.21 -0.11
N PRO A 106 14.94 0.49 -1.33
CA PRO A 106 14.79 -0.43 -2.46
C PRO A 106 15.40 -1.81 -2.20
N ASP A 107 16.53 -1.88 -1.52
CA ASP A 107 17.23 -3.15 -1.27
C ASP A 107 16.53 -4.00 -0.20
N GLN A 108 15.92 -3.35 0.81
CA GLN A 108 15.17 -4.05 1.85
C GLN A 108 13.76 -4.42 1.36
N ALA A 109 13.06 -3.50 0.73
CA ALA A 109 11.71 -3.69 0.22
C ALA A 109 11.64 -4.79 -0.85
N LYS A 110 12.68 -4.93 -1.66
CA LYS A 110 12.81 -6.01 -2.65
C LYS A 110 12.73 -7.40 -2.05
N LYS A 111 13.27 -7.61 -0.86
CA LYS A 111 13.22 -8.91 -0.15
C LYS A 111 11.79 -9.35 0.18
N SER A 112 10.88 -8.39 0.25
CA SER A 112 9.45 -8.61 0.55
C SER A 112 8.55 -8.32 -0.64
N TYR A 113 9.12 -8.03 -1.81
CA TYR A 113 8.42 -7.71 -3.06
C TYR A 113 7.47 -6.51 -2.94
N ILE A 114 7.89 -5.50 -2.18
CA ILE A 114 7.12 -4.26 -1.96
C ILE A 114 7.91 -3.02 -2.37
N GLU A 115 9.00 -3.20 -3.10
CA GLU A 115 9.83 -2.08 -3.54
C GLU A 115 9.00 -1.00 -4.26
N PRO A 116 9.34 0.27 -4.05
CA PRO A 116 8.73 1.37 -4.79
C PRO A 116 8.95 1.21 -6.31
N ALA A 117 7.88 1.40 -7.09
CA ALA A 117 7.94 1.37 -8.55
C ALA A 117 7.87 2.78 -9.13
N SER A 118 8.23 2.95 -10.40
CA SER A 118 8.39 4.26 -11.05
C SER A 118 7.14 5.16 -10.99
N GLY A 119 5.96 4.57 -10.91
CA GLY A 119 4.69 5.31 -10.81
C GLY A 119 4.18 5.53 -9.39
N ASP A 120 4.84 4.95 -8.37
CA ASP A 120 4.39 5.08 -6.99
C ASP A 120 4.62 6.49 -6.45
N VAL A 121 3.70 6.93 -5.60
CA VAL A 121 3.83 8.16 -4.80
C VAL A 121 3.83 7.76 -3.33
N ASN A 122 4.82 8.22 -2.61
CA ASN A 122 4.94 8.06 -1.17
C ASN A 122 5.04 9.44 -0.52
N ILE A 123 4.27 9.67 0.52
CA ILE A 123 4.24 10.94 1.25
C ILE A 123 4.39 10.61 2.73
N LEU A 124 5.38 11.20 3.38
CA LEU A 124 5.59 11.08 4.82
C LEU A 124 5.06 12.34 5.51
N ILE A 125 4.24 12.15 6.51
CA ILE A 125 3.72 13.22 7.38
C ILE A 125 4.09 12.85 8.82
N PRO A 126 5.20 13.35 9.33
CA PRO A 126 5.49 13.28 10.76
C PRO A 126 4.45 14.11 11.52
N PHE A 127 4.01 13.63 12.67
CA PHE A 127 3.16 14.41 13.56
C PHE A 127 3.49 14.15 15.03
N GLU A 128 3.10 15.09 15.86
CA GLU A 128 3.06 14.96 17.32
C GLU A 128 1.76 15.63 17.85
N THR A 129 1.81 16.84 18.42
CA THR A 129 0.64 17.68 18.73
C THR A 129 0.08 18.32 17.45
N GLU A 130 0.94 18.62 16.50
CA GLU A 130 0.64 19.19 15.19
C GLU A 130 1.24 18.31 14.08
N ALA A 131 0.70 18.42 12.88
CA ALA A 131 1.28 17.77 11.70
C ALA A 131 2.43 18.61 11.14
N HIS A 132 3.55 17.96 10.82
CA HIS A 132 4.68 18.62 10.16
C HIS A 132 4.43 18.73 8.65
N CYS A 133 5.28 19.52 7.97
CA CYS A 133 5.23 19.63 6.51
C CYS A 133 5.42 18.25 5.84
N PRO A 134 4.52 17.86 4.92
CA PRO A 134 4.66 16.60 4.21
C PRO A 134 5.93 16.53 3.34
N VAL A 135 6.62 15.40 3.37
CA VAL A 135 7.74 15.11 2.47
C VAL A 135 7.27 14.11 1.42
N LYS A 136 7.37 14.45 0.14
CA LYS A 136 6.85 13.67 -0.99
C LYS A 136 7.95 13.12 -1.86
N ALA A 137 7.84 11.85 -2.21
CA ALA A 137 8.70 11.17 -3.15
C ALA A 137 7.88 10.44 -4.23
N THR A 138 8.38 10.44 -5.45
CA THR A 138 7.75 9.74 -6.58
C THR A 138 8.73 8.72 -7.17
N GLY A 139 8.21 7.55 -7.48
CA GLY A 139 9.02 6.47 -8.02
C GLY A 139 9.91 5.82 -6.95
N THR A 140 11.13 5.50 -7.33
CA THR A 140 12.09 4.76 -6.49
C THR A 140 12.98 5.64 -5.62
N SER A 141 12.90 6.98 -5.76
CA SER A 141 13.74 7.94 -5.03
C SER A 141 13.10 8.28 -3.67
N THR A 142 13.24 7.40 -2.70
CA THR A 142 12.61 7.51 -1.37
C THR A 142 13.58 7.94 -0.25
N SER A 143 14.83 8.26 -0.60
CA SER A 143 15.87 8.64 0.37
C SER A 143 15.49 9.80 1.28
N ASP A 144 14.82 10.82 0.73
CA ASP A 144 14.45 12.01 1.49
C ASP A 144 13.39 11.69 2.56
N LEU A 145 12.46 10.76 2.26
CA LEU A 145 11.49 10.27 3.24
C LEU A 145 12.18 9.52 4.38
N LEU A 146 13.15 8.67 4.05
CA LEU A 146 13.89 7.90 5.04
C LEU A 146 14.79 8.78 5.90
N HIS A 147 15.39 9.80 5.27
CA HIS A 147 16.17 10.80 5.99
C HIS A 147 15.31 11.60 6.97
N GLU A 148 14.14 12.08 6.52
CA GLU A 148 13.20 12.81 7.39
C GLU A 148 12.74 11.94 8.56
N ALA A 149 12.39 10.68 8.29
CA ALA A 149 11.96 9.74 9.33
C ALA A 149 13.04 9.49 10.39
N ASP A 150 14.31 9.47 10.00
CA ASP A 150 15.44 9.30 10.94
C ASP A 150 15.76 10.60 11.68
N ALA A 151 15.68 11.74 10.98
CA ALA A 151 16.05 13.05 11.51
C ALA A 151 15.00 13.63 12.48
N THR A 152 13.72 13.30 12.31
CA THR A 152 12.65 13.84 13.18
C THR A 152 12.79 13.33 14.62
N ASP A 153 12.87 14.25 15.56
CA ASP A 153 12.97 13.94 16.99
C ASP A 153 11.58 13.69 17.60
N ALA A 154 11.50 12.68 18.46
CA ALA A 154 10.27 12.39 19.20
C ALA A 154 10.11 13.34 20.40
N SER A 155 9.02 14.11 20.43
CA SER A 155 8.70 15.09 21.48
C SER A 155 7.20 15.43 21.47
N GLY A 156 6.74 16.24 22.41
CA GLY A 156 5.37 16.76 22.43
C GLY A 156 4.29 15.76 22.80
N GLY A 157 3.05 16.10 22.50
CA GLY A 157 1.85 15.30 22.71
C GLY A 157 1.54 14.37 21.53
N THR A 158 0.29 13.88 21.45
CA THR A 158 -0.15 13.01 20.36
C THR A 158 -1.49 13.49 19.84
N ASP A 159 -1.55 13.94 18.59
CA ASP A 159 -2.80 14.20 17.86
C ASP A 159 -2.86 13.45 16.54
N ILE A 160 -3.37 12.23 16.61
CA ILE A 160 -3.53 11.35 15.44
C ILE A 160 -4.40 12.00 14.36
N TYR A 161 -5.41 12.76 14.77
CA TYR A 161 -6.38 13.34 13.83
C TYR A 161 -5.81 14.52 13.06
N GLU A 162 -4.90 15.30 13.68
CA GLU A 162 -4.13 16.33 12.95
C GLU A 162 -3.29 15.72 11.83
N GLY A 163 -2.55 14.66 12.13
CA GLY A 163 -1.80 13.93 11.12
C GLY A 163 -2.69 13.36 10.01
N LEU A 164 -3.86 12.83 10.37
CA LEU A 164 -4.81 12.29 9.41
C LEU A 164 -5.53 13.38 8.59
N LEU A 165 -5.84 14.54 9.16
CA LEU A 165 -6.38 15.70 8.42
C LEU A 165 -5.37 16.18 7.39
N SER A 166 -4.11 16.35 7.77
CA SER A 166 -3.03 16.67 6.82
C SER A 166 -2.93 15.63 5.70
N ALA A 167 -3.11 14.34 6.01
CA ALA A 167 -3.09 13.28 5.00
C ALA A 167 -4.26 13.38 4.01
N LEU A 168 -5.41 13.87 4.41
CA LEU A 168 -6.54 14.08 3.49
C LEU A 168 -6.24 15.17 2.46
N ASP A 169 -5.41 16.14 2.77
CA ASP A 169 -5.03 17.22 1.83
C ASP A 169 -3.98 16.75 0.81
N GLU A 170 -3.25 15.68 1.12
CA GLU A 170 -2.25 15.09 0.25
C GLU A 170 -2.79 13.97 -0.67
N LEU A 171 -4.10 13.77 -0.73
CA LEU A 171 -4.72 12.79 -1.61
C LEU A 171 -4.60 13.19 -3.09
N PRO A 172 -4.53 12.22 -4.02
CA PRO A 172 -4.58 12.52 -5.44
C PRO A 172 -5.90 13.22 -5.78
N SER A 173 -5.88 14.10 -6.78
CA SER A 173 -7.08 14.76 -7.28
C SER A 173 -8.15 13.73 -7.70
N GLU A 174 -9.41 14.13 -7.76
CA GLU A 174 -10.49 13.23 -8.17
C GLU A 174 -10.27 12.62 -9.56
N SER A 175 -9.70 13.40 -10.48
CA SER A 175 -9.37 12.93 -11.83
C SER A 175 -8.24 11.90 -11.87
N GLU A 176 -7.32 11.95 -10.91
CA GLU A 176 -6.18 11.04 -10.82
C GLU A 176 -6.45 9.82 -9.93
N ALA A 177 -7.40 9.93 -8.99
CA ALA A 177 -7.66 8.90 -7.98
C ALA A 177 -7.88 7.49 -8.57
N SER A 178 -8.52 7.40 -9.74
CA SER A 178 -8.75 6.12 -10.42
C SER A 178 -7.48 5.45 -10.94
N GLN A 179 -6.37 6.20 -11.06
CA GLN A 179 -5.09 5.70 -11.57
C GLN A 179 -4.25 5.03 -10.48
N TYR A 180 -4.56 5.29 -9.21
CA TYR A 180 -3.78 4.83 -8.06
C TYR A 180 -4.57 3.86 -7.17
N THR A 181 -3.84 2.99 -6.49
CA THR A 181 -4.29 2.34 -5.26
C THR A 181 -3.86 3.25 -4.12
N THR A 182 -4.83 3.93 -3.48
CA THR A 182 -4.55 4.91 -2.44
C THR A 182 -4.78 4.30 -1.06
N ALA A 183 -3.85 4.52 -0.13
CA ALA A 183 -3.97 4.10 1.26
C ALA A 183 -3.23 5.06 2.20
N ILE A 184 -3.72 5.19 3.43
CA ILE A 184 -3.01 5.80 4.54
C ILE A 184 -2.45 4.69 5.43
N VAL A 185 -1.21 4.84 5.88
CA VAL A 185 -0.57 3.98 6.87
C VAL A 185 -0.25 4.84 8.08
N LEU A 186 -1.02 4.66 9.14
CA LEU A 186 -0.82 5.33 10.43
C LEU A 186 0.10 4.48 11.29
N MET A 187 1.15 5.07 11.84
CA MET A 187 2.11 4.44 12.73
C MET A 187 2.15 5.22 14.06
N THR A 188 1.73 4.60 15.16
CA THR A 188 1.63 5.26 16.47
C THR A 188 1.77 4.27 17.62
N ASP A 189 2.22 4.75 18.78
CA ASP A 189 2.18 4.02 20.05
C ASP A 189 1.17 4.61 21.03
N GLY A 190 0.52 5.70 20.63
CA GLY A 190 -0.26 6.53 21.50
C GLY A 190 -1.75 6.52 21.23
N ARG A 191 -2.42 7.28 22.08
CA ARG A 191 -3.82 7.64 21.97
C ARG A 191 -3.91 9.13 21.75
N SER A 192 -4.64 9.56 20.74
CA SER A 192 -4.92 10.98 20.56
C SER A 192 -5.67 11.54 21.76
N ASN A 193 -5.21 12.67 22.24
CA ASN A 193 -5.83 13.40 23.34
C ASN A 193 -6.57 14.67 22.85
N SER A 194 -6.81 14.76 21.54
CA SER A 194 -7.41 15.94 20.90
C SER A 194 -8.90 15.80 20.65
N ASP A 195 -9.54 16.93 20.41
CA ASP A 195 -10.96 17.03 20.05
C ASP A 195 -11.18 16.97 18.51
N HIS A 196 -10.13 16.75 17.71
CA HIS A 196 -10.22 16.78 16.23
C HIS A 196 -10.85 15.53 15.61
N GLN A 197 -11.30 14.57 16.41
CA GLN A 197 -11.90 13.33 15.89
C GLN A 197 -13.13 13.59 15.01
N ASP A 198 -14.06 14.41 15.49
CA ASP A 198 -15.31 14.70 14.77
C ASP A 198 -15.05 15.47 13.47
N GLU A 199 -14.07 16.37 13.48
CA GLU A 199 -13.63 17.11 12.30
C GLU A 199 -13.05 16.16 11.25
N PHE A 200 -12.11 15.31 11.66
CA PHE A 200 -11.53 14.31 10.79
C PHE A 200 -12.59 13.37 10.22
N GLU A 201 -13.48 12.82 11.05
CA GLU A 201 -14.51 11.89 10.58
C GLU A 201 -15.46 12.56 9.57
N SER A 202 -15.80 13.83 9.78
CA SER A 202 -16.62 14.61 8.87
C SER A 202 -15.89 14.84 7.53
N ALA A 203 -14.63 15.26 7.59
CA ALA A 203 -13.79 15.46 6.41
C ALA A 203 -13.56 14.16 5.64
N TYR A 204 -13.29 13.05 6.32
CA TYR A 204 -13.12 11.74 5.72
C TYR A 204 -14.38 11.27 4.99
N LYS A 205 -15.53 11.33 5.65
CA LYS A 205 -16.83 10.92 5.07
C LYS A 205 -17.22 11.76 3.85
N SER A 206 -16.87 13.05 3.84
CA SER A 206 -17.18 13.95 2.72
C SER A 206 -16.43 13.59 1.43
N ARG A 207 -15.33 12.85 1.51
CA ARG A 207 -14.55 12.42 0.34
C ARG A 207 -15.27 11.39 -0.53
N GLY A 208 -16.25 10.65 0.01
CA GLY A 208 -17.16 9.77 -0.74
C GLY A 208 -16.48 8.62 -1.49
N ARG A 209 -15.26 8.22 -1.10
CA ARG A 209 -14.48 7.13 -1.71
C ARG A 209 -13.85 6.23 -0.68
N ASP A 210 -13.61 4.98 -1.06
CA ASP A 210 -12.89 4.02 -0.23
C ASP A 210 -11.43 4.46 -0.08
N LEU A 211 -11.04 4.80 1.14
CA LEU A 211 -9.68 5.19 1.51
C LEU A 211 -9.29 4.41 2.77
N PRO A 212 -8.63 3.24 2.64
CA PRO A 212 -8.24 2.45 3.79
C PRO A 212 -7.16 3.16 4.62
N ILE A 213 -7.34 3.14 5.95
CA ILE A 213 -6.39 3.63 6.94
C ILE A 213 -5.87 2.43 7.72
N PHE A 214 -4.75 1.90 7.31
CA PHE A 214 -4.06 0.81 8.00
C PHE A 214 -3.29 1.37 9.18
N SER A 215 -3.59 0.90 10.38
CA SER A 215 -2.92 1.35 11.59
C SER A 215 -1.89 0.33 12.05
N ILE A 216 -0.67 0.75 12.31
CA ILE A 216 0.40 -0.05 12.91
C ILE A 216 0.64 0.46 14.31
N MET A 217 0.36 -0.39 15.28
CA MET A 217 0.47 -0.07 16.70
C MET A 217 1.85 -0.49 17.22
N PHE A 218 2.55 0.45 17.85
CA PHE A 218 3.78 0.21 18.59
C PHE A 218 3.53 0.29 20.10
N GLY A 219 4.47 -0.15 20.92
CA GLY A 219 4.38 -0.01 22.37
C GLY A 219 3.14 -0.64 23.01
N ASP A 220 2.62 -0.03 24.05
CA ASP A 220 1.45 -0.48 24.84
C ASP A 220 0.19 0.35 24.49
N ALA A 221 0.06 0.82 23.27
CA ALA A 221 -1.06 1.65 22.81
C ALA A 221 -2.43 1.01 23.06
N ASP A 222 -3.41 1.83 23.38
CA ASP A 222 -4.82 1.42 23.45
C ASP A 222 -5.35 1.18 22.03
N PRO A 223 -5.72 -0.04 21.68
CA PRO A 223 -6.16 -0.34 20.32
C PRO A 223 -7.58 0.16 20.01
N SER A 224 -8.32 0.70 20.99
CA SER A 224 -9.73 1.04 20.80
C SER A 224 -9.94 2.15 19.76
N GLN A 225 -9.15 3.23 19.83
CA GLN A 225 -9.22 4.33 18.87
C GLN A 225 -8.80 3.92 17.47
N LEU A 226 -7.72 3.13 17.36
CA LEU A 226 -7.25 2.60 16.07
C LEU A 226 -8.26 1.63 15.45
N LYS A 227 -8.99 0.84 16.27
CA LYS A 227 -10.08 -0.01 15.79
C LYS A 227 -11.26 0.80 15.27
N SER A 228 -11.56 1.95 15.88
CA SER A 228 -12.59 2.86 15.37
C SER A 228 -12.21 3.40 13.99
N LEU A 229 -10.97 3.84 13.81
CA LEU A 229 -10.44 4.26 12.50
C LEU A 229 -10.47 3.13 11.47
N ALA A 230 -10.05 1.94 11.85
CA ALA A 230 -10.08 0.76 10.98
C ALA A 230 -11.52 0.40 10.57
N THR A 231 -12.49 0.51 11.47
CA THR A 231 -13.91 0.29 11.17
C THR A 231 -14.46 1.35 10.23
N LEU A 232 -14.12 2.63 10.47
CA LEU A 232 -14.52 3.76 9.62
C LEU A 232 -14.02 3.61 8.19
N SER A 233 -12.79 3.12 8.03
CA SER A 233 -12.08 3.05 6.74
C SER A 233 -12.09 1.66 6.09
N ASN A 234 -12.82 0.70 6.66
CA ASN A 234 -12.83 -0.71 6.23
C ASN A 234 -11.42 -1.31 6.11
N ALA A 235 -10.54 -0.96 7.04
CA ALA A 235 -9.14 -1.40 7.08
C ALA A 235 -8.85 -2.25 8.33
N LYS A 236 -7.57 -2.37 8.71
CA LYS A 236 -7.13 -3.22 9.83
C LYS A 236 -6.12 -2.52 10.71
N VAL A 237 -6.09 -2.95 11.97
CA VAL A 237 -5.01 -2.62 12.92
C VAL A 237 -4.04 -3.78 13.00
N PHE A 238 -2.76 -3.47 12.96
CA PHE A 238 -1.65 -4.43 13.03
C PHE A 238 -0.79 -4.14 14.25
N ASP A 239 -0.24 -5.20 14.82
CA ASP A 239 0.74 -5.10 15.89
C ASP A 239 2.16 -4.94 15.30
N GLY A 240 2.72 -3.75 15.39
CA GLY A 240 4.08 -3.44 14.90
C GLY A 240 5.20 -4.20 15.62
N ARG A 241 4.93 -4.75 16.80
CA ARG A 241 5.87 -5.58 17.55
C ARG A 241 5.98 -7.01 17.00
N SER A 242 4.96 -7.48 16.28
CA SER A 242 4.87 -8.87 15.78
C SER A 242 5.84 -9.22 14.65
N GLY A 243 6.57 -8.24 14.12
CA GLY A 243 7.68 -8.45 13.19
C GLY A 243 7.31 -8.61 11.71
N ASP A 244 6.05 -8.83 11.33
CA ASP A 244 5.66 -8.96 9.91
C ASP A 244 5.09 -7.66 9.33
N LEU A 245 5.85 -6.58 9.46
CA LEU A 245 5.50 -5.29 8.84
C LEU A 245 5.41 -5.40 7.32
N ALA A 246 6.14 -6.31 6.69
CA ALA A 246 6.07 -6.53 5.26
C ALA A 246 4.67 -6.99 4.80
N ALA A 247 3.96 -7.79 5.60
CA ALA A 247 2.58 -8.18 5.29
C ALA A 247 1.63 -6.97 5.34
N VAL A 248 1.83 -6.08 6.32
CA VAL A 248 1.06 -4.84 6.44
C VAL A 248 1.26 -3.97 5.21
N PHE A 249 2.50 -3.74 4.83
CA PHE A 249 2.84 -2.89 3.70
C PHE A 249 2.37 -3.47 2.37
N ARG A 250 2.38 -4.81 2.22
CA ARG A 250 1.76 -5.45 1.07
C ARG A 250 0.28 -5.11 0.96
N GLN A 251 -0.48 -5.19 2.07
CA GLN A 251 -1.90 -4.83 2.06
C GLN A 251 -2.11 -3.34 1.74
N ALA A 252 -1.33 -2.44 2.33
CA ALA A 252 -1.39 -1.02 2.03
C ALA A 252 -1.09 -0.69 0.57
N LYS A 253 -0.23 -1.47 -0.08
CA LYS A 253 0.08 -1.33 -1.52
C LYS A 253 -0.87 -2.09 -2.45
N GLY A 254 -1.99 -2.61 -1.96
CA GLY A 254 -3.00 -3.30 -2.77
C GLY A 254 -2.67 -4.76 -3.09
N PHE A 255 -1.78 -5.38 -2.36
CA PHE A 255 -1.52 -6.81 -2.43
C PHE A 255 -2.53 -7.53 -1.53
N ASN A 256 -3.72 -7.83 -2.03
CA ASN A 256 -4.75 -8.60 -1.33
C ASN A 256 -4.66 -10.08 -1.64
#